data_92d686c301094d28510cb93317247a17
#
_entry.id   92d686c301094d28510cb93317247a17
#
_cell.length_a   1.000
_cell.length_b   1.000
_cell.length_c   1.000
_cell.angle_alpha   90.00
_cell.angle_beta   90.00
_cell.angle_gamma   90.00
#
_symmetry.space_group_name_H-M   'P 1'
#
loop_
_entity.id
_entity.type
_entity.pdbx_description
1 polymer ?
#
loop_
_entity_poly.entity_id
_entity_poly.type
_entity_poly.pdbx_seq_one_letter_code
_entity_poly.pdbx_strand_id
1 'polypeptide(L)'
;MSLKGWRKMVQSINTKYELVVEGTAFMGMPTYGKIMIGDKGFEFFNEKNVRDFYQIPWNEIDLVIASVIFKGKWIPRFAIKTKKNGTYTFAARDPKRVLRAIRNHFPADKIVQSLTFWQVIKRAFRRKK
;
A
#
# COMPACT_ATOMS: atom_id res chain seq x y z
N MET A 1 6.94 24.48 -15.62
CA MET A 1 7.09 23.47 -14.61
C MET A 1 7.39 22.12 -15.23
N SER A 2 8.49 21.55 -14.85
CA SER A 2 8.96 20.30 -15.43
C SER A 2 7.95 19.15 -15.28
N LEU A 3 7.13 19.21 -14.25
CA LEU A 3 6.15 18.16 -13.99
C LEU A 3 4.98 18.16 -14.95
N LYS A 4 4.81 19.21 -15.73
CA LYS A 4 3.70 19.24 -16.69
C LYS A 4 3.80 18.16 -17.75
N GLY A 5 5.01 17.85 -18.18
CA GLY A 5 5.21 16.85 -19.23
C GLY A 5 4.74 15.49 -18.83
N TRP A 6 5.12 15.02 -17.68
CA TRP A 6 4.73 13.68 -17.28
C TRP A 6 3.36 13.63 -16.63
N ARG A 7 2.78 14.76 -16.21
CA ARG A 7 1.38 14.78 -15.76
C ARG A 7 0.42 14.36 -16.87
N LYS A 8 0.78 14.64 -18.10
CA LYS A 8 -0.02 14.19 -19.23
C LYS A 8 0.01 12.70 -19.38
N MET A 9 1.10 12.06 -18.92
CA MET A 9 1.28 10.62 -19.03
C MET A 9 0.76 9.89 -17.81
N VAL A 10 0.93 10.50 -16.63
CA VAL A 10 0.52 9.91 -15.36
C VAL A 10 -0.26 10.97 -14.59
N GLN A 11 -1.55 10.81 -14.54
CA GLN A 11 -2.40 11.75 -13.84
C GLN A 11 -2.97 11.12 -12.58
N SER A 12 -2.86 11.84 -11.47
CA SER A 12 -3.40 11.37 -10.21
C SER A 12 -4.92 11.26 -10.27
N ILE A 13 -5.47 10.25 -9.60
CA ILE A 13 -6.91 10.12 -9.43
C ILE A 13 -7.41 11.00 -8.29
N ASN A 14 -6.52 11.43 -7.39
CA ASN A 14 -6.90 12.25 -6.25
C ASN A 14 -6.94 13.73 -6.60
N THR A 15 -7.91 14.43 -6.05
CA THR A 15 -7.97 15.90 -6.12
C THR A 15 -7.19 16.51 -4.98
N LYS A 16 -7.24 15.89 -3.82
CA LYS A 16 -6.55 16.38 -2.63
C LYS A 16 -5.79 15.21 -2.02
N TYR A 17 -4.56 15.48 -1.60
CA TYR A 17 -3.76 14.50 -0.90
C TYR A 17 -3.80 14.77 0.59
N GLU A 18 -4.03 13.72 1.34
CA GLU A 18 -4.01 13.76 2.78
C GLU A 18 -2.62 13.41 3.30
N LEU A 19 -1.94 12.48 2.63
CA LEU A 19 -0.66 11.97 3.08
C LEU A 19 0.19 11.57 1.88
N VAL A 20 1.48 11.93 1.93
CA VAL A 20 2.49 11.49 0.98
C VAL A 20 3.67 11.01 1.78
N VAL A 21 4.04 9.74 1.63
CA VAL A 21 5.17 9.15 2.36
C VAL A 21 5.98 8.27 1.42
N GLU A 22 7.22 8.04 1.79
CA GLU A 22 8.06 7.09 1.08
C GLU A 22 7.58 5.67 1.33
N GLY A 23 7.67 4.84 0.31
CA GLY A 23 7.24 3.46 0.41
C GLY A 23 7.89 2.57 -0.62
N THR A 24 7.59 1.30 -0.50
CA THR A 24 8.10 0.27 -1.39
C THR A 24 6.95 -0.59 -1.86
N ALA A 25 6.91 -0.89 -3.16
CA ALA A 25 5.96 -1.83 -3.72
C ALA A 25 6.66 -3.16 -3.97
N PHE A 26 5.98 -4.26 -3.63
CA PHE A 26 6.54 -5.60 -3.77
C PHE A 26 5.75 -6.40 -4.80
N MET A 27 5.81 -5.93 -6.03
CA MET A 27 5.13 -6.60 -7.15
C MET A 27 6.20 -7.21 -8.07
N GLY A 28 6.84 -8.26 -7.58
CA GLY A 28 8.04 -8.80 -8.18
C GLY A 28 9.25 -8.24 -7.47
N MET A 29 10.13 -7.54 -8.16
CA MET A 29 11.26 -6.88 -7.52
C MET A 29 10.77 -5.65 -6.73
N PRO A 30 11.37 -5.38 -5.57
CA PRO A 30 11.00 -4.21 -4.80
C PRO A 30 11.22 -2.92 -5.59
N THR A 31 10.24 -2.04 -5.56
CA THR A 31 10.27 -0.76 -6.24
C THR A 31 10.06 0.35 -5.24
N TYR A 32 10.98 1.32 -5.20
CA TYR A 32 10.92 2.42 -4.24
C TYR A 32 10.22 3.61 -4.85
N GLY A 33 9.40 4.28 -4.04
CA GLY A 33 8.66 5.42 -4.53
C GLY A 33 7.89 6.13 -3.45
N LYS A 34 6.78 6.74 -3.85
CA LYS A 34 5.92 7.50 -2.94
C LYS A 34 4.54 6.88 -2.88
N ILE A 35 4.04 6.74 -1.66
CA ILE A 35 2.66 6.34 -1.40
C ILE A 35 1.88 7.63 -1.16
N MET A 36 0.78 7.78 -1.88
CA MET A 36 -0.07 8.95 -1.79
C MET A 36 -1.49 8.53 -1.46
N ILE A 37 -2.03 9.11 -0.40
CA ILE A 37 -3.40 8.82 0.03
C ILE A 37 -4.20 10.09 -0.06
N GLY A 38 -5.30 10.03 -0.79
CA GLY A 38 -6.11 11.20 -1.02
C GLY A 38 -7.60 10.89 -1.00
N ASP A 39 -8.38 11.85 -1.47
CA ASP A 39 -9.84 11.78 -1.40
C ASP A 39 -10.44 10.69 -2.27
N LYS A 40 -9.75 10.27 -3.33
CA LYS A 40 -10.29 9.30 -4.29
C LYS A 40 -9.65 7.92 -4.24
N GLY A 41 -8.45 7.79 -3.69
CA GLY A 41 -7.83 6.48 -3.65
C GLY A 41 -6.41 6.46 -3.10
N PHE A 42 -5.86 5.26 -3.19
CA PHE A 42 -4.49 4.95 -2.82
C PHE A 42 -3.64 4.94 -4.08
N GLU A 43 -2.51 5.63 -4.05
CA GLU A 43 -1.61 5.68 -5.19
C GLU A 43 -0.18 5.39 -4.78
N PHE A 44 0.57 4.77 -5.68
CA PHE A 44 2.00 4.57 -5.56
C PHE A 44 2.67 4.97 -6.86
N PHE A 45 3.71 5.78 -6.78
CA PHE A 45 4.49 6.21 -7.93
C PHE A 45 5.96 5.87 -7.73
N ASN A 46 6.53 5.17 -8.72
CA ASN A 46 7.95 4.84 -8.74
C ASN A 46 8.78 6.12 -8.91
N GLU A 47 9.79 6.31 -8.07
CA GLU A 47 10.62 7.50 -8.14
C GLU A 47 11.45 7.60 -9.41
N LYS A 48 11.88 6.45 -9.93
CA LYS A 48 12.76 6.41 -11.09
C LYS A 48 12.01 6.33 -12.41
N ASN A 49 10.80 5.79 -12.39
CA ASN A 49 10.02 5.58 -13.60
C ASN A 49 8.57 5.96 -13.35
N VAL A 50 8.20 7.14 -13.81
CA VAL A 50 6.84 7.66 -13.58
C VAL A 50 5.76 6.85 -14.28
N ARG A 51 6.13 5.96 -15.19
CA ARG A 51 5.16 5.07 -15.84
C ARG A 51 4.85 3.84 -14.99
N ASP A 52 5.65 3.57 -13.99
CA ASP A 52 5.43 2.45 -13.09
C ASP A 52 4.70 2.97 -11.86
N PHE A 53 3.41 2.78 -11.84
CA PHE A 53 2.56 3.32 -10.78
C PHE A 53 1.35 2.43 -10.57
N TYR A 54 0.73 2.60 -9.40
CA TYR A 54 -0.53 1.94 -9.06
C TYR A 54 -1.51 2.99 -8.57
N GLN A 55 -2.73 2.96 -9.08
CA GLN A 55 -3.78 3.87 -8.70
C GLN A 55 -5.02 3.03 -8.40
N ILE A 56 -5.43 3.03 -7.13
CA ILE A 56 -6.50 2.16 -6.67
C ILE A 56 -7.57 3.01 -6.00
N PRO A 57 -8.69 3.26 -6.69
CA PRO A 57 -9.82 3.97 -6.08
C PRO A 57 -10.35 3.24 -4.87
N TRP A 58 -10.84 3.98 -3.89
CA TRP A 58 -11.34 3.37 -2.65
C TRP A 58 -12.41 2.32 -2.90
N ASN A 59 -13.30 2.55 -3.87
CA ASN A 59 -14.37 1.59 -4.15
C ASN A 59 -13.91 0.31 -4.84
N GLU A 60 -12.68 0.27 -5.30
CA GLU A 60 -12.12 -0.96 -5.89
C GLU A 60 -11.35 -1.80 -4.90
N ILE A 61 -11.21 -1.33 -3.66
CA ILE A 61 -10.51 -2.07 -2.62
C ILE A 61 -11.49 -2.96 -1.88
N ASP A 62 -11.13 -4.23 -1.76
CA ASP A 62 -11.90 -5.19 -0.98
C ASP A 62 -11.47 -5.20 0.49
N LEU A 63 -10.17 -5.36 0.72
CA LEU A 63 -9.60 -5.41 2.07
C LEU A 63 -8.24 -4.73 2.10
N VAL A 64 -7.90 -4.15 3.23
CA VAL A 64 -6.54 -3.73 3.53
C VAL A 64 -6.05 -4.64 4.65
N ILE A 65 -4.93 -5.31 4.41
CA ILE A 65 -4.41 -6.33 5.32
C ILE A 65 -3.06 -5.88 5.84
N ALA A 66 -2.97 -5.59 7.12
CA ALA A 66 -1.71 -5.18 7.75
C ALA A 66 -1.04 -6.38 8.40
N SER A 67 0.19 -6.67 8.01
CA SER A 67 1.00 -7.66 8.68
C SER A 67 1.57 -7.04 9.94
N VAL A 68 1.25 -7.62 11.09
CA VAL A 68 1.56 -7.02 12.38
C VAL A 68 2.46 -7.95 13.15
N ILE A 69 3.57 -7.44 13.67
CA ILE A 69 4.47 -8.22 14.53
C ILE A 69 4.78 -7.43 15.78
N PHE A 70 5.41 -8.09 16.75
CA PHE A 70 5.74 -7.50 18.05
C PHE A 70 4.53 -6.90 18.74
N LYS A 71 3.43 -7.66 18.77
CA LYS A 71 2.19 -7.26 19.43
C LYS A 71 1.64 -5.93 18.90
N GLY A 72 1.76 -5.73 17.60
CA GLY A 72 1.23 -4.54 16.96
C GLY A 72 2.17 -3.35 16.92
N LYS A 73 3.39 -3.50 17.41
CA LYS A 73 4.34 -2.39 17.44
C LYS A 73 4.95 -2.10 16.07
N TRP A 74 4.99 -3.09 15.21
CA TRP A 74 5.60 -2.93 13.91
C TRP A 74 4.73 -3.53 12.82
N ILE A 75 4.59 -2.80 11.72
CA ILE A 75 3.85 -3.23 10.53
C ILE A 75 4.82 -3.22 9.35
N PRO A 76 5.53 -4.35 9.13
CA PRO A 76 6.53 -4.37 8.05
C PRO A 76 5.93 -4.25 6.67
N ARG A 77 4.72 -4.78 6.46
CA ARG A 77 4.05 -4.72 5.17
C ARG A 77 2.55 -4.64 5.35
N PHE A 78 1.90 -4.08 4.34
CA PHE A 78 0.45 -4.16 4.25
C PHE A 78 0.07 -4.45 2.80
N ALA A 79 -1.09 -5.07 2.63
CA ALA A 79 -1.59 -5.45 1.32
C ALA A 79 -2.90 -4.75 1.03
N ILE A 80 -3.05 -4.33 -0.21
CA ILE A 80 -4.30 -3.78 -0.73
C ILE A 80 -4.91 -4.85 -1.62
N LYS A 81 -5.94 -5.53 -1.11
CA LYS A 81 -6.63 -6.55 -1.89
C LYS A 81 -7.75 -5.87 -2.65
N THR A 82 -7.67 -5.92 -3.97
CA THR A 82 -8.69 -5.32 -4.83
C THR A 82 -9.78 -6.33 -5.16
N LYS A 83 -10.90 -5.82 -5.62
CA LYS A 83 -12.05 -6.67 -5.97
C LYS A 83 -11.81 -7.48 -7.24
N LYS A 84 -11.05 -6.94 -8.19
CA LYS A 84 -10.88 -7.58 -9.49
C LYS A 84 -9.45 -7.74 -9.97
N ASN A 85 -8.52 -6.96 -9.45
CA ASN A 85 -7.19 -6.87 -10.03
C ASN A 85 -6.08 -7.46 -9.15
N GLY A 86 -6.45 -8.33 -8.22
CA GLY A 86 -5.47 -8.99 -7.37
C GLY A 86 -5.07 -8.16 -6.17
N THR A 87 -3.95 -8.53 -5.57
CA THR A 87 -3.48 -7.96 -4.32
C THR A 87 -2.13 -7.30 -4.52
N TYR A 88 -1.99 -6.08 -4.01
CA TYR A 88 -0.75 -5.31 -4.08
C TYR A 88 -0.17 -5.17 -2.68
N THR A 89 1.11 -5.45 -2.54
CA THR A 89 1.80 -5.41 -1.25
C THR A 89 2.77 -4.25 -1.21
N PHE A 90 2.74 -3.52 -0.10
CA PHE A 90 3.57 -2.34 0.08
C PHE A 90 4.19 -2.32 1.48
N ALA A 91 5.28 -1.58 1.60
CA ALA A 91 5.80 -1.14 2.89
C ALA A 91 5.87 0.38 2.88
N ALA A 92 5.67 0.99 4.03
CA ALA A 92 5.71 2.44 4.14
C ALA A 92 6.66 2.84 5.25
N ARG A 93 7.23 4.02 5.11
CA ARG A 93 8.11 4.56 6.14
C ARG A 93 7.38 4.74 7.47
N ASP A 94 6.13 5.15 7.42
CA ASP A 94 5.30 5.32 8.61
C ASP A 94 3.98 4.57 8.41
N PRO A 95 3.99 3.24 8.59
CA PRO A 95 2.83 2.43 8.22
C PRO A 95 1.58 2.73 9.05
N LYS A 96 1.73 3.06 10.32
CA LYS A 96 0.56 3.37 11.14
C LYS A 96 -0.13 4.63 10.67
N ARG A 97 0.65 5.62 10.25
CA ARG A 97 0.10 6.86 9.72
C ARG A 97 -0.62 6.61 8.40
N VAL A 98 -0.04 5.76 7.57
CA VAL A 98 -0.66 5.37 6.30
C VAL A 98 -2.01 4.70 6.55
N LEU A 99 -2.06 3.75 7.47
CA LEU A 99 -3.30 3.04 7.75
C LEU A 99 -4.36 3.95 8.36
N ARG A 100 -3.96 4.90 9.20
CA ARG A 100 -4.91 5.89 9.73
C ARG A 100 -5.47 6.78 8.62
N ALA A 101 -4.64 7.17 7.67
CA ALA A 101 -5.10 7.97 6.53
C ALA A 101 -6.06 7.18 5.66
N ILE A 102 -5.76 5.90 5.42
CA ILE A 102 -6.66 5.02 4.67
C ILE A 102 -8.02 4.93 5.37
N ARG A 103 -8.02 4.82 6.68
CA ARG A 103 -9.25 4.68 7.46
C ARG A 103 -10.19 5.88 7.34
N ASN A 104 -9.67 7.05 6.98
CA ASN A 104 -10.50 8.22 6.77
C ASN A 104 -11.37 8.11 5.51
N HIS A 105 -11.04 7.19 4.61
CA HIS A 105 -11.73 7.06 3.33
C HIS A 105 -12.25 5.65 3.07
N PHE A 106 -11.88 4.70 3.91
CA PHE A 106 -12.17 3.28 3.69
C PHE A 106 -12.67 2.68 5.00
N PRO A 107 -13.67 1.77 4.96
CA PRO A 107 -14.26 1.24 6.16
C PRO A 107 -13.25 0.58 7.10
N ALA A 108 -13.30 0.95 8.37
CA ALA A 108 -12.36 0.44 9.35
C ALA A 108 -12.49 -1.07 9.57
N ASP A 109 -13.68 -1.62 9.41
CA ASP A 109 -13.91 -3.05 9.57
C ASP A 109 -13.29 -3.87 8.45
N LYS A 110 -12.90 -3.24 7.36
CA LYS A 110 -12.21 -3.89 6.24
C LYS A 110 -10.71 -3.63 6.26
N ILE A 111 -10.21 -3.01 7.30
CA ILE A 111 -8.77 -2.89 7.54
C ILE A 111 -8.45 -3.90 8.63
N VAL A 112 -7.83 -5.01 8.23
CA VAL A 112 -7.65 -6.15 9.13
C VAL A 112 -6.18 -6.37 9.41
N GLN A 113 -5.91 -6.92 10.59
CA GLN A 113 -4.58 -7.31 10.97
C GLN A 113 -4.37 -8.78 10.64
N SER A 114 -3.15 -9.09 10.25
CA SER A 114 -2.81 -10.46 9.94
C SER A 114 -1.42 -10.76 10.50
N LEU A 115 -1.32 -11.85 11.22
CA LEU A 115 -0.05 -12.42 11.61
C LEU A 115 0.46 -13.38 10.55
N THR A 116 -0.28 -13.48 9.47
CA THR A 116 -0.14 -14.56 8.50
C THR A 116 1.27 -14.67 7.92
N PHE A 117 1.83 -13.54 7.51
CA PHE A 117 3.15 -13.57 6.89
C PHE A 117 4.18 -14.19 7.83
N TRP A 118 4.24 -13.70 9.07
CA TRP A 118 5.19 -14.18 10.04
C TRP A 118 4.87 -15.61 10.47
N GLN A 119 3.59 -15.90 10.66
CA GLN A 119 3.16 -17.24 11.04
C GLN A 119 3.44 -18.27 9.95
N VAL A 120 3.25 -17.87 8.69
CA VAL A 120 3.55 -18.79 7.58
C VAL A 120 5.03 -19.11 7.56
N ILE A 121 5.89 -18.14 7.77
CA ILE A 121 7.33 -18.38 7.82
C ILE A 121 7.66 -19.29 8.98
N LYS A 122 7.11 -19.08 10.16
CA LYS A 122 7.34 -19.93 11.30
C LYS A 122 6.88 -21.37 11.03
N ARG A 123 5.71 -21.51 10.41
CA ARG A 123 5.19 -22.84 10.08
C ARG A 123 6.09 -23.55 9.09
N ALA A 124 6.61 -22.83 8.11
CA ALA A 124 7.51 -23.42 7.14
C ALA A 124 8.77 -23.95 7.80
N PHE A 125 9.34 -23.20 8.73
CA PHE A 125 10.50 -23.65 9.48
C PHE A 125 10.18 -24.87 10.35
N ARG A 126 9.02 -24.90 10.98
CA ARG A 126 8.62 -26.05 11.78
C ARG A 126 8.44 -27.30 10.95
N ARG A 127 7.88 -27.16 9.75
CA ARG A 127 7.63 -28.29 8.87
C ARG A 127 8.90 -28.93 8.37
N LYS A 128 9.97 -28.17 8.28
CA LYS A 128 11.25 -28.70 7.82
C LYS A 128 11.94 -29.58 8.84
N LYS A 129 11.45 -29.60 10.02
CA LYS A 129 11.94 -30.51 11.03
C LYS A 129 11.28 -31.88 10.87
#